data_45d2c095494e3e8d961337eb60838ce7
#
_entry.id   45d2c095494e3e8d961337eb60838ce7
#
_cell.length_a   1.000
_cell.length_b   1.000
_cell.length_c   1.000
_cell.angle_alpha   90.00
_cell.angle_beta   90.00
_cell.angle_gamma   90.00
#
_symmetry.space_group_name_H-M   'P 1'
#
loop_
_entity.id
_entity.type
_entity.pdbx_description
1 polymer ?
#
loop_
_entity_poly.entity_id
_entity_poly.type
_entity_poly.pdbx_seq_one_letter_code
_entity_poly.pdbx_strand_id
1 'polypeptide(L)'
;NSAYIWDYPHSKKETLDVEYVESLHSVLGGKAGERFYLIAPVISFAFLMDEIRYGETTYVFLKVPISILTRLIDKKALGAYPQPCAETAVNEVIDAVGFDFISPPLVEIECLRLAPAKIDLLTQNRRDFVVRIKSFRSDTLASSPEDFENFETLSMVLLDFNFNGQVFDLDAVYWAEELVNAELKRKGVTSSERYAERVKNCAYLDVIIPEEKATDHMMVIFVDKYGNEKKQILKREDFSENA
;
A
#
# COMPACT_ATOMS: atom_id res chain seq x y z
N ASN A 1 4.06 17.39 -14.07
CA ASN A 1 4.62 16.62 -12.96
C ASN A 1 5.95 17.24 -12.54
N SER A 2 6.14 17.42 -11.26
CA SER A 2 7.36 17.99 -10.67
C SER A 2 7.86 17.07 -9.55
N ALA A 3 9.17 17.08 -9.28
CA ALA A 3 9.74 16.28 -8.22
C ALA A 3 10.67 17.12 -7.35
N TYR A 4 10.72 16.80 -6.07
CA TYR A 4 11.63 17.39 -5.10
C TYR A 4 12.34 16.28 -4.34
N ILE A 5 13.68 16.30 -4.36
CA ILE A 5 14.52 15.36 -3.62
C ILE A 5 14.84 16.03 -2.28
N TRP A 6 14.49 15.36 -1.19
CA TRP A 6 14.77 15.81 0.15
C TRP A 6 16.27 15.77 0.45
N ASP A 7 16.85 16.95 0.66
CA ASP A 7 18.25 17.05 1.05
C ASP A 7 18.43 16.74 2.53
N TYR A 8 18.39 15.45 2.83
CA TYR A 8 18.48 14.92 4.20
C TYR A 8 19.70 15.41 4.99
N PRO A 9 20.94 15.47 4.43
CA PRO A 9 22.11 15.90 5.20
C PRO A 9 22.12 17.40 5.54
N HIS A 10 21.46 18.22 4.74
CA HIS A 10 21.51 19.68 4.85
C HIS A 10 20.17 20.31 5.28
N SER A 11 19.16 19.49 5.45
CA SER A 11 17.86 19.98 5.87
C SER A 11 17.86 20.48 7.32
N LYS A 12 17.25 21.63 7.54
CA LYS A 12 17.02 22.15 8.90
C LYS A 12 15.94 21.37 9.65
N LYS A 13 15.15 20.57 8.96
CA LYS A 13 14.12 19.68 9.48
C LYS A 13 14.56 18.24 9.23
N GLU A 14 14.57 17.43 10.28
CA GLU A 14 14.96 16.02 10.17
C GLU A 14 13.82 15.15 9.63
N THR A 15 12.58 15.61 9.73
CA THR A 15 11.37 14.87 9.35
C THR A 15 10.46 15.67 8.42
N LEU A 16 9.85 14.95 7.49
CA LEU A 16 8.75 15.44 6.67
C LEU A 16 7.44 15.10 7.37
N ASP A 17 6.77 16.11 7.88
CA ASP A 17 5.43 16.00 8.47
C ASP A 17 4.35 16.59 7.56
N VAL A 18 3.10 16.42 7.91
CA VAL A 18 1.96 16.94 7.13
C VAL A 18 2.02 18.45 7.01
N GLU A 19 2.41 19.16 8.09
CA GLU A 19 2.55 20.62 8.12
C GLU A 19 3.61 21.11 7.12
N TYR A 20 4.69 20.33 6.94
CA TYR A 20 5.68 20.63 5.91
C TYR A 20 5.08 20.57 4.52
N VAL A 21 4.28 19.54 4.22
CA VAL A 21 3.61 19.39 2.90
C VAL A 21 2.62 20.52 2.66
N GLU A 22 1.87 20.95 3.67
CA GLU A 22 0.98 22.13 3.60
C GLU A 22 1.75 23.40 3.31
N SER A 23 2.86 23.62 4.02
CA SER A 23 3.74 24.77 3.81
C SER A 23 4.32 24.78 2.40
N LEU A 24 4.77 23.61 1.92
CA LEU A 24 5.28 23.43 0.58
C LEU A 24 4.20 23.75 -0.48
N HIS A 25 2.97 23.27 -0.26
CA HIS A 25 1.84 23.59 -1.15
C HIS A 25 1.55 25.09 -1.18
N SER A 26 1.57 25.75 -0.02
CA SER A 26 1.35 27.19 0.08
C SER A 26 2.40 28.01 -0.69
N VAL A 27 3.66 27.55 -0.72
CA VAL A 27 4.76 28.20 -1.44
C VAL A 27 4.70 27.92 -2.95
N LEU A 28 4.44 26.67 -3.33
CA LEU A 28 4.44 26.26 -4.74
C LEU A 28 3.18 26.70 -5.48
N GLY A 29 2.02 26.65 -4.83
CA GLY A 29 0.72 26.91 -5.43
C GLY A 29 0.53 26.13 -6.73
N GLY A 30 0.01 26.78 -7.77
CA GLY A 30 -0.21 26.17 -9.08
C GLY A 30 1.04 25.68 -9.83
N LYS A 31 2.24 25.99 -9.34
CA LYS A 31 3.50 25.50 -9.92
C LYS A 31 3.78 24.04 -9.61
N ALA A 32 3.13 23.46 -8.62
CA ALA A 32 3.26 22.07 -8.26
C ALA A 32 2.74 21.11 -9.36
N GLY A 33 1.77 21.57 -10.16
CA GLY A 33 1.10 20.75 -11.17
C GLY A 33 0.11 19.77 -10.56
N GLU A 34 -0.40 18.83 -11.36
CA GLU A 34 -1.37 17.83 -10.91
C GLU A 34 -0.74 16.78 -9.96
N ARG A 35 0.52 16.41 -10.22
CA ARG A 35 1.29 15.50 -9.37
C ARG A 35 2.64 16.08 -9.03
N PHE A 36 2.96 16.03 -7.75
CA PHE A 36 4.24 16.47 -7.19
C PHE A 36 4.87 15.34 -6.38
N TYR A 37 6.05 14.91 -6.78
CA TYR A 37 6.75 13.80 -6.15
C TYR A 37 7.73 14.30 -5.09
N LEU A 38 7.63 13.79 -3.85
CA LEU A 38 8.57 14.00 -2.77
C LEU A 38 9.40 12.73 -2.58
N ILE A 39 10.69 12.82 -2.86
CA ILE A 39 11.63 11.69 -2.77
C ILE A 39 12.47 11.87 -1.50
N ALA A 40 12.36 10.95 -0.57
CA ALA A 40 13.11 11.00 0.70
C ALA A 40 13.35 9.60 1.27
N PRO A 41 14.32 9.46 2.20
CA PRO A 41 14.43 8.24 3.01
C PRO A 41 13.13 7.90 3.71
N VAL A 42 12.77 6.62 3.78
CA VAL A 42 11.52 6.17 4.44
C VAL A 42 11.44 6.67 5.89
N ILE A 43 12.57 6.75 6.59
CA ILE A 43 12.66 7.24 7.98
C ILE A 43 12.43 8.75 8.13
N SER A 44 12.46 9.51 7.03
CA SER A 44 12.23 10.96 7.06
C SER A 44 10.75 11.33 7.09
N PHE A 45 9.85 10.39 6.78
CA PHE A 45 8.42 10.64 6.80
C PHE A 45 7.84 10.38 8.20
N ALA A 46 7.21 11.41 8.78
CA ALA A 46 6.53 11.33 10.09
C ALA A 46 5.05 10.91 9.96
N PHE A 47 4.64 10.38 8.80
CA PHE A 47 3.28 9.93 8.53
C PHE A 47 3.28 8.64 7.69
N LEU A 48 2.17 7.91 7.74
CA LEU A 48 2.04 6.61 7.06
C LEU A 48 1.50 6.72 5.62
N MET A 49 0.90 7.84 5.26
CA MET A 49 0.28 8.03 3.94
C MET A 49 1.32 7.97 2.81
N ASP A 50 0.89 7.47 1.67
CA ASP A 50 1.70 7.41 0.46
C ASP A 50 1.42 8.57 -0.49
N GLU A 51 0.29 9.25 -0.29
CA GLU A 51 -0.08 10.47 -1.00
C GLU A 51 -0.96 11.37 -0.14
N ILE A 52 -0.89 12.68 -0.39
CA ILE A 52 -1.77 13.70 0.19
C ILE A 52 -2.25 14.60 -0.92
N ARG A 53 -3.54 14.93 -0.94
CA ARG A 53 -4.12 15.82 -1.94
C ARG A 53 -4.46 17.19 -1.32
N TYR A 54 -3.98 18.25 -1.97
CA TYR A 54 -4.33 19.62 -1.69
C TYR A 54 -4.87 20.29 -2.98
N GLY A 55 -6.17 20.57 -3.01
CA GLY A 55 -6.83 21.12 -4.19
C GLY A 55 -6.69 20.19 -5.40
N GLU A 56 -6.09 20.70 -6.48
CA GLU A 56 -5.85 19.94 -7.72
C GLU A 56 -4.51 19.20 -7.73
N THR A 57 -3.66 19.39 -6.70
CA THR A 57 -2.33 18.78 -6.64
C THR A 57 -2.33 17.56 -5.71
N THR A 58 -1.84 16.42 -6.21
CA THR A 58 -1.55 15.22 -5.43
C THR A 58 -0.05 15.15 -5.15
N TYR A 59 0.33 15.17 -3.88
CA TYR A 59 1.70 14.95 -3.42
C TYR A 59 1.91 13.46 -3.20
N VAL A 60 2.81 12.88 -3.97
CA VAL A 60 3.15 11.45 -3.93
C VAL A 60 4.50 11.28 -3.24
N PHE A 61 4.58 10.40 -2.24
CA PHE A 61 5.76 10.20 -1.41
C PHE A 61 6.54 8.97 -1.88
N LEU A 62 7.67 9.20 -2.58
CA LEU A 62 8.56 8.16 -3.03
C LEU A 62 9.61 7.87 -1.93
N LYS A 63 9.42 6.76 -1.24
CA LYS A 63 10.20 6.38 -0.07
C LYS A 63 11.41 5.56 -0.47
N VAL A 64 12.62 6.03 -0.13
CA VAL A 64 13.86 5.28 -0.35
C VAL A 64 14.08 4.31 0.80
N PRO A 65 14.21 3.00 0.55
CA PRO A 65 14.43 2.01 1.60
C PRO A 65 15.74 2.24 2.39
N ILE A 66 15.72 1.94 3.70
CA ILE A 66 16.90 2.10 4.58
C ILE A 66 18.09 1.25 4.08
N SER A 67 17.82 0.07 3.56
CA SER A 67 18.86 -0.82 3.02
C SER A 67 19.68 -0.16 1.91
N ILE A 68 19.05 0.68 1.10
CA ILE A 68 19.71 1.44 0.03
C ILE A 68 20.55 2.56 0.62
N LEU A 69 20.02 3.30 1.59
CA LEU A 69 20.77 4.34 2.29
C LEU A 69 22.02 3.77 2.94
N THR A 70 21.91 2.63 3.60
CA THR A 70 23.06 1.96 4.23
C THR A 70 24.12 1.61 3.19
N ARG A 71 23.73 1.12 2.01
CA ARG A 71 24.66 0.83 0.91
C ARG A 71 25.31 2.11 0.35
N LEU A 72 24.53 3.19 0.20
CA LEU A 72 25.06 4.46 -0.29
C LEU A 72 26.00 5.15 0.71
N ILE A 73 25.80 4.95 2.01
CA ILE A 73 26.66 5.50 3.06
C ILE A 73 27.94 4.67 3.23
N ASP A 74 27.93 3.38 2.89
CA ASP A 74 29.14 2.56 2.94
C ASP A 74 30.12 3.00 1.85
N LYS A 75 31.15 3.73 2.28
CA LYS A 75 32.20 4.24 1.39
C LYS A 75 32.92 3.16 0.57
N LYS A 76 32.90 1.90 1.02
CA LYS A 76 33.46 0.77 0.27
C LYS A 76 32.52 0.34 -0.86
N ALA A 77 31.21 0.42 -0.65
CA ALA A 77 30.22 0.16 -1.68
C ALA A 77 30.19 1.28 -2.74
N LEU A 78 30.32 2.55 -2.34
CA LEU A 78 30.37 3.71 -3.25
C LEU A 78 31.54 3.64 -4.25
N GLY A 79 32.67 3.04 -3.86
CA GLY A 79 33.80 2.81 -4.77
C GLY A 79 33.55 1.73 -5.83
N ALA A 80 32.55 0.88 -5.61
CA ALA A 80 32.15 -0.20 -6.52
C ALA A 80 31.08 0.21 -7.55
N TYR A 81 30.38 1.32 -7.30
CA TYR A 81 29.30 1.81 -8.16
C TYR A 81 29.64 3.21 -8.71
N PRO A 82 30.26 3.32 -9.90
CA PRO A 82 30.44 4.61 -10.53
C PRO A 82 29.09 5.27 -10.77
N GLN A 83 29.00 6.55 -10.43
CA GLN A 83 27.79 7.31 -10.75
C GLN A 83 27.58 7.36 -12.26
N PRO A 84 26.37 7.08 -12.76
CA PRO A 84 26.11 7.14 -14.17
C PRO A 84 26.23 8.59 -14.66
N CYS A 85 27.07 8.79 -15.67
CA CYS A 85 27.24 10.10 -16.29
C CYS A 85 26.35 10.31 -17.52
N ALA A 86 25.61 9.28 -17.93
CA ALA A 86 24.72 9.30 -19.08
C ALA A 86 23.37 8.67 -18.73
N GLU A 87 22.30 9.18 -19.34
CA GLU A 87 20.94 8.68 -19.16
C GLU A 87 20.82 7.18 -19.46
N THR A 88 21.56 6.70 -20.44
CA THR A 88 21.62 5.27 -20.80
C THR A 88 22.24 4.38 -19.72
N ALA A 89 23.07 4.93 -18.85
CA ALA A 89 23.73 4.18 -17.78
C ALA A 89 22.88 4.12 -16.49
N VAL A 90 21.73 4.81 -16.44
CA VAL A 90 20.82 4.77 -15.29
C VAL A 90 20.26 3.37 -15.06
N ASN A 91 19.94 2.65 -16.14
CA ASN A 91 19.45 1.28 -16.06
C ASN A 91 20.51 0.31 -15.51
N GLU A 92 21.79 0.52 -15.85
CA GLU A 92 22.89 -0.28 -15.30
C GLU A 92 23.06 -0.06 -13.80
N VAL A 93 22.79 1.15 -13.30
CA VAL A 93 22.83 1.46 -11.87
C VAL A 93 21.63 0.86 -11.14
N ILE A 94 20.47 0.88 -11.74
CA ILE A 94 19.27 0.23 -11.19
C ILE A 94 19.53 -1.27 -11.01
N ASP A 95 20.06 -1.94 -12.01
CA ASP A 95 20.44 -3.35 -11.93
C ASP A 95 21.53 -3.60 -10.86
N ALA A 96 22.49 -2.70 -10.74
CA ALA A 96 23.58 -2.82 -9.78
C ALA A 96 23.14 -2.52 -8.33
N VAL A 97 22.22 -1.58 -8.14
CA VAL A 97 21.71 -1.21 -6.82
C VAL A 97 20.48 -2.06 -6.45
N GLY A 98 19.77 -2.59 -7.44
CA GLY A 98 18.74 -3.60 -7.26
C GLY A 98 17.58 -3.14 -6.38
N PHE A 99 17.12 -1.89 -6.50
CA PHE A 99 15.93 -1.43 -5.82
C PHE A 99 15.00 -0.66 -6.76
N ASP A 100 13.72 -0.82 -6.52
CA ASP A 100 12.68 0.06 -7.00
C ASP A 100 12.28 1.06 -5.91
N PHE A 101 11.80 2.24 -6.30
CA PHE A 101 11.08 3.07 -5.36
C PHE A 101 9.89 2.29 -4.82
N ILE A 102 9.59 2.50 -3.53
CA ILE A 102 8.36 1.96 -2.96
C ILE A 102 7.20 2.66 -3.67
N SER A 103 6.52 1.90 -4.53
CA SER A 103 5.35 2.34 -5.25
C SER A 103 4.13 1.60 -4.67
N PRO A 104 3.13 2.32 -4.13
CA PRO A 104 1.97 1.66 -3.57
C PRO A 104 1.20 0.93 -4.67
N PRO A 105 0.78 -0.33 -4.44
CA PRO A 105 -0.02 -1.06 -5.39
C PRO A 105 -1.38 -0.38 -5.64
N LEU A 106 -1.96 -0.59 -6.81
CA LEU A 106 -3.31 -0.17 -7.13
C LEU A 106 -4.31 -1.12 -6.48
N VAL A 107 -5.18 -0.58 -5.63
CA VAL A 107 -6.15 -1.36 -4.87
C VAL A 107 -7.53 -0.71 -4.99
N GLU A 108 -8.52 -1.51 -5.37
CA GLU A 108 -9.93 -1.13 -5.29
C GLU A 108 -10.63 -2.00 -4.27
N ILE A 109 -11.29 -1.35 -3.32
CA ILE A 109 -12.05 -2.04 -2.28
C ILE A 109 -13.51 -1.59 -2.24
N GLU A 110 -14.33 -2.42 -1.61
CA GLU A 110 -15.70 -2.12 -1.21
C GLU A 110 -15.87 -2.53 0.25
N CYS A 111 -16.42 -1.63 1.05
CA CYS A 111 -16.69 -1.88 2.46
C CYS A 111 -18.16 -2.30 2.62
N LEU A 112 -18.39 -3.53 3.09
CA LEU A 112 -19.71 -4.14 3.20
C LEU A 112 -19.99 -4.60 4.62
N ARG A 113 -21.26 -4.58 4.99
CA ARG A 113 -21.74 -5.18 6.23
C ARG A 113 -22.55 -6.43 5.88
N LEU A 114 -22.13 -7.58 6.39
CA LEU A 114 -22.83 -8.82 6.13
C LEU A 114 -24.25 -8.78 6.77
N ALA A 115 -25.24 -9.21 6.00
CA ALA A 115 -26.54 -9.49 6.59
C ALA A 115 -26.40 -10.59 7.66
N PRO A 116 -27.18 -10.53 8.76
CA PRO A 116 -27.12 -11.54 9.80
C PRO A 116 -27.41 -12.90 9.17
N ALA A 117 -26.42 -13.78 9.22
CA ALA A 117 -26.62 -15.14 8.74
C ALA A 117 -27.78 -15.76 9.53
N LYS A 118 -28.69 -16.45 8.84
CA LYS A 118 -29.78 -17.24 9.49
C LYS A 118 -29.11 -18.40 10.23
N ILE A 119 -29.00 -18.32 11.62
CA ILE A 119 -28.11 -19.16 12.25
C ILE A 119 -28.42 -19.58 13.62
N ASP A 120 -27.91 -20.69 13.97
CA ASP A 120 -27.70 -21.32 15.26
C ASP A 120 -27.97 -20.42 16.48
N LEU A 121 -28.77 -20.93 17.40
CA LEU A 121 -29.24 -20.28 18.65
C LEU A 121 -28.12 -19.72 19.55
N LEU A 122 -26.84 -19.99 19.22
CA LEU A 122 -25.68 -19.58 20.01
C LEU A 122 -24.89 -18.39 19.40
N THR A 123 -25.08 -18.06 18.14
CA THR A 123 -24.45 -16.91 17.47
C THR A 123 -25.47 -15.82 17.21
N GLN A 124 -25.77 -15.04 18.23
CA GLN A 124 -26.71 -13.93 18.17
C GLN A 124 -26.33 -12.93 17.07
N ASN A 125 -27.19 -12.77 16.05
CA ASN A 125 -27.28 -11.61 15.12
C ASN A 125 -25.97 -10.87 14.79
N ARG A 126 -24.87 -11.60 14.65
CA ARG A 126 -23.55 -11.03 14.36
C ARG A 126 -23.51 -10.51 12.94
N ARG A 127 -23.12 -9.26 12.77
CA ARG A 127 -23.00 -8.59 11.47
C ARG A 127 -21.54 -8.21 11.23
N ASP A 128 -20.76 -9.19 10.80
CA ASP A 128 -19.34 -8.94 10.51
C ASP A 128 -19.19 -7.91 9.39
N PHE A 129 -18.11 -7.15 9.45
CA PHE A 129 -17.70 -6.23 8.40
C PHE A 129 -16.85 -6.97 7.40
N VAL A 130 -16.92 -6.56 6.14
CA VAL A 130 -16.13 -7.15 5.05
C VAL A 130 -15.44 -6.06 4.27
N VAL A 131 -14.13 -6.17 4.15
CA VAL A 131 -13.37 -5.43 3.17
C VAL A 131 -13.23 -6.30 1.94
N ARG A 132 -13.99 -6.02 0.91
CA ARG A 132 -13.97 -6.73 -0.37
C ARG A 132 -12.96 -6.10 -1.29
N ILE A 133 -11.90 -6.83 -1.60
CA ILE A 133 -10.89 -6.41 -2.56
C ILE A 133 -11.40 -6.77 -3.95
N LYS A 134 -11.71 -5.77 -4.78
CA LYS A 134 -12.19 -5.94 -6.15
C LYS A 134 -11.03 -6.07 -7.13
N SER A 135 -9.99 -5.28 -6.92
CA SER A 135 -8.77 -5.38 -7.70
C SER A 135 -7.53 -5.10 -6.84
N PHE A 136 -6.45 -5.77 -7.19
CA PHE A 136 -5.13 -5.56 -6.63
C PHE A 136 -4.07 -5.83 -7.69
N ARG A 137 -3.23 -4.83 -7.97
CA ARG A 137 -2.12 -4.94 -8.93
C ARG A 137 -0.93 -4.12 -8.45
N SER A 138 0.26 -4.70 -8.52
CA SER A 138 1.49 -3.97 -8.25
C SER A 138 1.78 -2.97 -9.37
N ASP A 139 2.40 -1.87 -8.99
CA ASP A 139 2.99 -0.89 -9.89
C ASP A 139 4.49 -0.83 -9.58
N THR A 140 5.32 -1.22 -10.54
CA THR A 140 6.78 -1.28 -10.38
C THR A 140 7.46 -0.57 -11.56
N LEU A 141 8.72 -0.22 -11.40
CA LEU A 141 9.47 0.38 -12.51
C LEU A 141 9.67 -0.59 -13.69
N ALA A 142 9.67 -1.89 -13.42
CA ALA A 142 9.94 -2.93 -14.42
C ALA A 142 8.67 -3.44 -15.11
N SER A 143 7.50 -3.28 -14.49
CA SER A 143 6.23 -3.83 -14.99
C SER A 143 5.08 -2.90 -14.64
N SER A 144 4.22 -2.63 -15.60
CA SER A 144 3.00 -1.84 -15.38
C SER A 144 1.91 -2.69 -14.71
N PRO A 145 0.91 -2.07 -14.07
CA PRO A 145 -0.18 -2.82 -13.42
C PRO A 145 -0.94 -3.76 -14.35
N GLU A 146 -0.99 -3.44 -15.65
CA GLU A 146 -1.66 -4.25 -16.67
C GLU A 146 -0.93 -5.55 -16.99
N ASP A 147 0.36 -5.64 -16.67
CA ASP A 147 1.18 -6.86 -16.89
C ASP A 147 0.86 -7.96 -15.88
N PHE A 148 0.10 -7.64 -14.81
CA PHE A 148 -0.27 -8.58 -13.77
C PHE A 148 -1.74 -9.00 -13.86
N GLU A 149 -2.00 -10.28 -13.61
CA GLU A 149 -3.36 -10.73 -13.34
C GLU A 149 -3.88 -10.15 -12.02
N ASN A 150 -5.20 -10.00 -11.93
CA ASN A 150 -5.80 -9.49 -10.69
C ASN A 150 -5.45 -10.41 -9.50
N PHE A 151 -5.03 -9.84 -8.38
CA PHE A 151 -4.56 -10.48 -7.15
C PHE A 151 -3.25 -11.28 -7.26
N GLU A 152 -2.63 -11.38 -8.44
CA GLU A 152 -1.42 -12.18 -8.65
C GLU A 152 -0.26 -11.73 -7.75
N THR A 153 -0.18 -10.44 -7.50
CA THR A 153 0.91 -9.85 -6.72
C THR A 153 0.56 -9.58 -5.27
N LEU A 154 -0.69 -9.78 -4.84
CA LEU A 154 -1.07 -9.65 -3.43
C LEU A 154 -0.36 -10.73 -2.61
N SER A 155 0.30 -10.31 -1.54
CA SER A 155 0.97 -11.20 -0.58
C SER A 155 0.13 -11.40 0.68
N MET A 156 -0.24 -10.29 1.31
CA MET A 156 -1.04 -10.33 2.56
C MET A 156 -1.79 -9.02 2.76
N VAL A 157 -2.76 -9.08 3.66
CA VAL A 157 -3.50 -7.92 4.18
C VAL A 157 -3.31 -7.88 5.69
N LEU A 158 -2.86 -6.74 6.19
CA LEU A 158 -2.65 -6.48 7.60
C LEU A 158 -3.76 -5.57 8.12
N LEU A 159 -4.23 -5.81 9.32
CA LEU A 159 -5.31 -5.06 9.95
C LEU A 159 -4.94 -4.59 11.36
N ASP A 160 -5.24 -3.33 11.62
CA ASP A 160 -5.37 -2.73 12.93
C ASP A 160 -6.86 -2.41 13.13
N PHE A 161 -7.48 -3.07 14.10
CA PHE A 161 -8.93 -2.90 14.36
C PHE A 161 -9.26 -1.64 15.15
N ASN A 162 -8.25 -0.96 15.72
CA ASN A 162 -8.42 0.20 16.59
C ASN A 162 -7.36 1.28 16.34
N PHE A 163 -7.26 1.70 15.09
CA PHE A 163 -6.25 2.65 14.67
C PHE A 163 -6.41 4.01 15.34
N ASN A 164 -5.38 4.43 16.08
CA ASN A 164 -5.37 5.67 16.86
C ASN A 164 -4.95 6.92 16.06
N GLY A 165 -4.71 6.79 14.76
CA GLY A 165 -4.28 7.89 13.88
C GLY A 165 -2.77 8.10 13.82
N GLN A 166 -1.96 7.40 14.62
CA GLN A 166 -0.52 7.62 14.71
C GLN A 166 0.29 6.33 14.52
N VAL A 167 -0.03 5.28 15.24
CA VAL A 167 0.73 4.02 15.27
C VAL A 167 -0.18 2.91 14.79
N PHE A 168 0.34 2.08 13.88
CA PHE A 168 -0.32 0.88 13.42
C PHE A 168 0.01 -0.27 14.38
N ASP A 169 -1.01 -0.84 15.01
CA ASP A 169 -0.91 -2.03 15.85
C ASP A 169 -1.45 -3.24 15.08
N LEU A 170 -0.59 -4.24 14.88
CA LEU A 170 -0.96 -5.42 14.10
C LEU A 170 -1.87 -6.37 14.89
N ASP A 171 -3.16 -6.36 14.58
CA ASP A 171 -4.17 -7.23 15.19
C ASP A 171 -4.43 -8.51 14.40
N ALA A 172 -4.36 -8.44 13.06
CA ALA A 172 -4.63 -9.59 12.20
C ALA A 172 -3.81 -9.56 10.90
N VAL A 173 -3.50 -10.77 10.41
CA VAL A 173 -2.86 -11.00 9.12
C VAL A 173 -3.73 -11.95 8.31
N TYR A 174 -4.01 -11.59 7.06
CA TYR A 174 -4.73 -12.43 6.09
C TYR A 174 -3.81 -12.70 4.91
N TRP A 175 -3.39 -13.95 4.75
CA TRP A 175 -2.55 -14.34 3.64
C TRP A 175 -3.36 -14.41 2.34
N ALA A 176 -2.83 -13.87 1.26
CA ALA A 176 -3.52 -13.86 -0.03
C ALA A 176 -3.92 -15.26 -0.51
N GLU A 177 -3.07 -16.25 -0.29
CA GLU A 177 -3.36 -17.64 -0.65
C GLU A 177 -4.58 -18.19 0.12
N GLU A 178 -4.73 -17.85 1.40
CA GLU A 178 -5.89 -18.26 2.20
C GLU A 178 -7.17 -17.59 1.72
N LEU A 179 -7.12 -16.29 1.38
CA LEU A 179 -8.25 -15.56 0.83
C LEU A 179 -8.69 -16.14 -0.52
N VAL A 180 -7.74 -16.43 -1.41
CA VAL A 180 -8.00 -17.06 -2.71
C VAL A 180 -8.64 -18.44 -2.52
N ASN A 181 -8.10 -19.27 -1.63
CA ASN A 181 -8.63 -20.60 -1.36
C ASN A 181 -10.04 -20.55 -0.74
N ALA A 182 -10.32 -19.58 0.12
CA ALA A 182 -11.65 -19.36 0.70
C ALA A 182 -12.68 -19.01 -0.39
N GLU A 183 -12.32 -18.12 -1.31
CA GLU A 183 -13.20 -17.73 -2.43
C GLU A 183 -13.46 -18.90 -3.40
N LEU A 184 -12.44 -19.66 -3.75
CA LEU A 184 -12.57 -20.85 -4.59
C LEU A 184 -13.47 -21.91 -3.94
N LYS A 185 -13.29 -22.16 -2.66
CA LYS A 185 -14.13 -23.07 -1.89
C LYS A 185 -15.60 -22.62 -1.88
N ARG A 186 -15.82 -21.32 -1.70
CA ARG A 186 -17.18 -20.72 -1.74
C ARG A 186 -17.85 -20.94 -3.11
N LYS A 187 -17.06 -20.85 -4.20
CA LYS A 187 -17.54 -21.10 -5.56
C LYS A 187 -17.63 -22.58 -5.95
N GLY A 188 -17.16 -23.49 -5.12
CA GLY A 188 -17.12 -24.92 -5.44
C GLY A 188 -16.13 -25.28 -6.57
N VAL A 189 -15.12 -24.42 -6.79
CA VAL A 189 -14.10 -24.63 -7.83
C VAL A 189 -12.97 -25.49 -7.28
N THR A 190 -12.60 -26.53 -8.01
CA THR A 190 -11.42 -27.35 -7.67
C THR A 190 -10.15 -26.54 -7.88
N SER A 191 -9.30 -26.48 -6.85
CA SER A 191 -8.08 -25.70 -6.87
C SER A 191 -7.07 -26.24 -7.90
N SER A 192 -6.56 -25.39 -8.79
CA SER A 192 -5.35 -25.64 -9.58
C SER A 192 -4.11 -25.54 -8.70
N GLU A 193 -3.03 -26.26 -9.03
CA GLU A 193 -1.75 -26.18 -8.31
C GLU A 193 -1.08 -24.81 -8.47
N ARG A 194 -1.27 -24.14 -9.62
CA ARG A 194 -0.65 -22.85 -9.92
C ARG A 194 -1.46 -21.69 -9.36
N TYR A 195 -0.82 -20.86 -8.54
CA TYR A 195 -1.46 -19.66 -7.92
C TYR A 195 -2.05 -18.71 -8.98
N ALA A 196 -1.31 -18.40 -10.05
CA ALA A 196 -1.78 -17.54 -11.13
C ALA A 196 -3.07 -18.02 -11.82
N GLU A 197 -3.30 -19.34 -11.90
CA GLU A 197 -4.55 -19.90 -12.43
C GLU A 197 -5.68 -19.81 -11.40
N ARG A 198 -5.37 -19.94 -10.12
CA ARG A 198 -6.35 -19.81 -9.04
C ARG A 198 -6.92 -18.40 -8.95
N VAL A 199 -6.08 -17.37 -9.02
CA VAL A 199 -6.52 -15.97 -8.92
C VAL A 199 -7.45 -15.56 -10.05
N LYS A 200 -7.28 -16.11 -11.29
CA LYS A 200 -8.17 -15.84 -12.43
C LYS A 200 -9.62 -16.24 -12.18
N ASN A 201 -9.85 -17.19 -11.29
CA ASN A 201 -11.19 -17.63 -10.91
C ASN A 201 -11.81 -16.80 -9.77
N CYS A 202 -11.06 -15.85 -9.20
CA CYS A 202 -11.53 -14.98 -8.14
C CYS A 202 -12.06 -13.67 -8.74
N ALA A 203 -13.33 -13.35 -8.49
CA ALA A 203 -13.90 -12.07 -8.89
C ALA A 203 -13.56 -10.97 -7.85
N TYR A 204 -13.36 -11.37 -6.60
CA TYR A 204 -12.98 -10.53 -5.46
C TYR A 204 -12.40 -11.41 -4.35
N LEU A 205 -11.79 -10.78 -3.37
CA LEU A 205 -11.33 -11.44 -2.15
C LEU A 205 -11.94 -10.72 -0.94
N ASP A 206 -12.52 -11.47 -0.01
CA ASP A 206 -13.19 -10.93 1.17
C ASP A 206 -12.31 -11.08 2.42
N VAL A 207 -11.99 -9.96 3.06
CA VAL A 207 -11.38 -9.90 4.38
C VAL A 207 -12.47 -9.65 5.41
N ILE A 208 -12.71 -10.62 6.29
CA ILE A 208 -13.79 -10.58 7.26
C ILE A 208 -13.26 -9.99 8.58
N ILE A 209 -13.92 -8.95 9.06
CA ILE A 209 -13.63 -8.28 10.33
C ILE A 209 -14.76 -8.59 11.29
N PRO A 210 -14.50 -9.30 12.39
CA PRO A 210 -15.52 -9.58 13.40
C PRO A 210 -16.13 -8.31 14.00
N GLU A 211 -17.47 -8.23 14.10
CA GLU A 211 -18.16 -7.04 14.60
C GLU A 211 -17.66 -6.58 15.96
N GLU A 212 -17.34 -7.52 16.86
CA GLU A 212 -16.85 -7.21 18.20
C GLU A 212 -15.42 -6.65 18.23
N LYS A 213 -14.67 -6.78 17.15
CA LYS A 213 -13.31 -6.23 17.03
C LYS A 213 -13.27 -4.88 16.32
N ALA A 214 -14.27 -4.62 15.47
CA ALA A 214 -14.30 -3.40 14.67
C ALA A 214 -14.59 -2.17 15.53
N THR A 215 -13.71 -1.18 15.51
CA THR A 215 -13.90 0.13 16.14
C THR A 215 -14.31 1.19 15.12
N ASP A 216 -14.40 2.45 15.55
CA ASP A 216 -14.80 3.55 14.67
C ASP A 216 -13.76 3.84 13.58
N HIS A 217 -12.48 3.60 13.87
CA HIS A 217 -11.38 3.77 12.93
C HIS A 217 -10.52 2.52 12.92
N MET A 218 -10.34 1.97 11.74
CA MET A 218 -9.48 0.81 11.47
C MET A 218 -8.47 1.18 10.40
N MET A 219 -7.32 0.50 10.38
CA MET A 219 -6.38 0.64 9.28
C MET A 219 -6.17 -0.70 8.61
N VAL A 220 -6.20 -0.71 7.29
CA VAL A 220 -5.83 -1.85 6.47
C VAL A 220 -4.58 -1.52 5.66
N ILE A 221 -3.62 -2.46 5.62
CA ILE A 221 -2.43 -2.37 4.79
C ILE A 221 -2.42 -3.56 3.84
N PHE A 222 -2.45 -3.28 2.56
CA PHE A 222 -2.29 -4.27 1.50
C PHE A 222 -0.82 -4.33 1.11
N VAL A 223 -0.23 -5.53 1.15
CA VAL A 223 1.19 -5.74 0.88
C VAL A 223 1.34 -6.62 -0.34
N ASP A 224 2.17 -6.19 -1.29
CA ASP A 224 2.49 -6.98 -2.47
C ASP A 224 3.70 -7.90 -2.26
N LYS A 225 3.95 -8.79 -3.23
CA LYS A 225 5.10 -9.72 -3.19
C LYS A 225 6.46 -9.04 -3.28
N TYR A 226 6.50 -7.75 -3.62
CA TYR A 226 7.72 -6.93 -3.68
C TYR A 226 7.96 -6.15 -2.39
N GLY A 227 7.00 -6.20 -1.45
CA GLY A 227 7.06 -5.49 -0.17
C GLY A 227 6.54 -4.06 -0.24
N ASN A 228 5.90 -3.67 -1.35
CA ASN A 228 5.21 -2.38 -1.41
C ASN A 228 3.87 -2.45 -0.67
N GLU A 229 3.47 -1.33 -0.09
CA GLU A 229 2.30 -1.25 0.77
C GLU A 229 1.32 -0.19 0.26
N LYS A 230 0.02 -0.50 0.32
CA LYS A 230 -1.07 0.47 0.20
C LYS A 230 -1.82 0.51 1.52
N LYS A 231 -1.84 1.68 2.16
CA LYS A 231 -2.50 1.92 3.44
C LYS A 231 -3.83 2.62 3.21
N GLN A 232 -4.87 2.16 3.92
CA GLN A 232 -6.18 2.80 3.89
C GLN A 232 -6.76 2.82 5.30
N ILE A 233 -7.28 4.00 5.71
CA ILE A 233 -8.03 4.15 6.95
C ILE A 233 -9.49 3.92 6.60
N LEU A 234 -10.13 3.02 7.34
CA LEU A 234 -11.53 2.67 7.19
C LEU A 234 -12.30 3.18 8.40
N LYS A 235 -13.42 3.82 8.15
CA LYS A 235 -14.34 4.20 9.21
C LYS A 235 -15.51 3.23 9.25
N ARG A 236 -16.06 3.01 10.43
CA ARG A 236 -17.24 2.15 10.60
C ARG A 236 -18.41 2.59 9.72
N GLU A 237 -18.54 3.90 9.47
CA GLU A 237 -19.58 4.50 8.61
C GLU A 237 -19.39 4.22 7.11
N ASP A 238 -18.16 3.83 6.67
CA ASP A 238 -17.88 3.50 5.27
C ASP A 238 -18.51 2.16 4.84
N PHE A 239 -18.93 1.34 5.81
CA PHE A 239 -19.48 0.01 5.54
C PHE A 239 -20.99 0.08 5.29
N SER A 240 -21.37 -0.10 4.02
CA SER A 240 -22.77 -0.13 3.58
C SER A 240 -23.43 -1.47 3.90
N GLU A 241 -24.71 -1.46 4.24
CA GLU A 241 -25.48 -2.70 4.33
C GLU A 241 -25.59 -3.36 2.96
N ASN A 242 -25.25 -4.64 2.89
CA ASN A 242 -25.50 -5.44 1.69
C ASN A 242 -27.02 -5.54 1.51
N ALA A 243 -27.53 -5.05 0.38
CA ALA A 243 -28.93 -5.11 0.01
C ALA A 243 -29.38 -6.55 -0.28
#